data_a4e6e877352a452ff79b44c63ae89d4c
#
_entry.id   a4e6e877352a452ff79b44c63ae89d4c
#
_cell.length_a   1.000
_cell.length_b   1.000
_cell.length_c   1.000
_cell.angle_alpha   90.00
_cell.angle_beta   90.00
_cell.angle_gamma   90.00
#
_symmetry.space_group_name_H-M   'P 1'
#
loop_
_entity.id
_entity.type
_entity.pdbx_description
1 polymer ?
#
loop_
_entity_poly.entity_id
_entity_poly.type
_entity_poly.pdbx_seq_one_letter_code
_entity_poly.pdbx_strand_id
1 'polypeptide(L)'
;MKLLLIREHLSTSKKFEIKMNSISPNLNIMIKACEKASKSLIRDFGEIENLQVSMKGPSDFVTNADKKVEKILMDELLKAKKNYSVISEESGFTKNTDEENIWIIDPIDGTSNLFHGIPHFSICIALKSYGVITSGLVFDPIKDEMFFAEKNNGSYLNNKRIRVSKKKNLNECLFATGGKEKTEYNLNFRKSGSAALDMAYVGAGRYDGYFQKNLSIWDIAAGIIIIKEAGGKVNNIDHNNNDVAKVLAGSNSIYEKMLENLNNF
;
A
#
# COMPACT_ATOMS: atom_id res chain seq x y z
N MET A 1 -27.51 4.91 -11.73
CA MET A 1 -27.06 3.71 -12.48
C MET A 1 -25.68 3.19 -12.05
N LYS A 2 -24.67 4.04 -11.82
CA LYS A 2 -23.34 3.61 -11.30
C LYS A 2 -23.37 3.04 -9.87
N LEU A 3 -24.18 3.58 -8.98
CA LEU A 3 -24.32 3.07 -7.59
C LEU A 3 -24.97 1.68 -7.50
N LEU A 4 -25.82 1.31 -8.45
CA LEU A 4 -26.38 -0.05 -8.48
C LEU A 4 -25.31 -1.11 -8.81
N LEU A 5 -24.40 -0.80 -9.71
CA LEU A 5 -23.30 -1.71 -10.08
C LEU A 5 -22.32 -1.94 -8.93
N ILE A 6 -22.03 -0.89 -8.11
CA ILE A 6 -21.19 -1.03 -6.91
C ILE A 6 -21.92 -1.84 -5.83
N ARG A 7 -23.24 -1.65 -5.64
CA ARG A 7 -24.04 -2.43 -4.69
C ARG A 7 -24.19 -3.89 -5.10
N GLU A 8 -24.34 -4.20 -6.36
CA GLU A 8 -24.39 -5.59 -6.84
C GLU A 8 -23.04 -6.31 -6.69
N HIS A 9 -21.92 -5.61 -6.89
CA HIS A 9 -20.59 -6.17 -6.64
C HIS A 9 -20.35 -6.45 -5.15
N LEU A 10 -20.89 -5.60 -4.25
CA LEU A 10 -20.78 -5.76 -2.79
C LEU A 10 -21.66 -6.89 -2.23
N SER A 11 -22.76 -7.25 -2.91
CA SER A 11 -23.65 -8.33 -2.46
C SER A 11 -23.11 -9.73 -2.77
N THR A 12 -22.16 -9.85 -3.68
CA THR A 12 -21.50 -11.10 -4.07
C THR A 12 -20.04 -11.13 -3.59
N SER A 13 -19.77 -10.67 -2.36
CA SER A 13 -18.43 -10.86 -1.78
C SER A 13 -18.16 -12.38 -1.76
N LYS A 14 -17.57 -12.89 -2.83
CA LYS A 14 -16.95 -14.21 -2.82
C LYS A 14 -15.95 -14.15 -1.68
N LYS A 15 -16.21 -14.87 -0.59
CA LYS A 15 -15.21 -15.10 0.44
C LYS A 15 -13.93 -15.48 -0.29
N PHE A 16 -12.88 -14.67 -0.14
CA PHE A 16 -11.56 -15.00 -0.66
C PHE A 16 -11.12 -16.31 0.01
N GLU A 17 -11.45 -17.45 -0.58
CA GLU A 17 -10.79 -18.70 -0.25
C GLU A 17 -9.40 -18.64 -0.89
N ILE A 18 -8.45 -18.06 -0.15
CA ILE A 18 -7.05 -18.11 -0.53
C ILE A 18 -6.61 -19.56 -0.38
N LYS A 19 -6.74 -20.34 -1.48
CA LYS A 19 -6.17 -21.68 -1.60
C LYS A 19 -4.64 -21.56 -1.71
N MET A 20 -3.99 -21.11 -0.64
CA MET A 20 -2.53 -21.14 -0.56
C MET A 20 -2.10 -22.19 0.44
N ASN A 21 -1.15 -23.00 0.04
CA ASN A 21 -0.62 -24.13 0.82
C ASN A 21 0.08 -23.75 2.14
N SER A 22 0.19 -22.47 2.49
CA SER A 22 0.47 -21.95 3.84
C SER A 22 0.59 -20.42 3.86
N ILE A 23 -0.49 -19.72 4.17
CA ILE A 23 -0.42 -18.33 4.63
C ILE A 23 0.04 -18.36 6.08
N SER A 24 1.02 -17.54 6.44
CA SER A 24 1.45 -17.45 7.83
C SER A 24 0.32 -16.91 8.74
N PRO A 25 0.37 -17.23 10.03
CA PRO A 25 -0.58 -16.65 10.99
C PRO A 25 -0.58 -15.12 10.98
N ASN A 26 0.59 -14.47 10.79
CA ASN A 26 0.69 -13.02 10.77
C ASN A 26 0.01 -12.43 9.52
N LEU A 27 0.26 -12.98 8.33
CA LEU A 27 -0.40 -12.52 7.11
C LEU A 27 -1.92 -12.73 7.16
N ASN A 28 -2.39 -13.84 7.72
CA ASN A 28 -3.81 -14.08 7.91
C ASN A 28 -4.48 -13.05 8.86
N ILE A 29 -3.76 -12.60 9.89
CA ILE A 29 -4.20 -11.52 10.77
C ILE A 29 -4.31 -10.20 9.99
N MET A 30 -3.30 -9.86 9.18
CA MET A 30 -3.30 -8.65 8.33
C MET A 30 -4.49 -8.65 7.37
N ILE A 31 -4.74 -9.76 6.68
CA ILE A 31 -5.86 -9.93 5.75
C ILE A 31 -7.19 -9.67 6.45
N LYS A 32 -7.43 -10.33 7.59
CA LYS A 32 -8.68 -10.16 8.36
C LYS A 32 -8.86 -8.73 8.87
N ALA A 33 -7.79 -8.08 9.31
CA ALA A 33 -7.83 -6.69 9.74
C ALA A 33 -8.22 -5.75 8.58
N CYS A 34 -7.59 -5.91 7.41
CA CYS A 34 -7.93 -5.15 6.20
C CYS A 34 -9.36 -5.39 5.74
N GLU A 35 -9.82 -6.64 5.66
CA GLU A 35 -11.21 -6.96 5.26
C GLU A 35 -12.25 -6.35 6.21
N LYS A 36 -11.94 -6.26 7.50
CA LYS A 36 -12.82 -5.61 8.47
C LYS A 36 -12.83 -4.10 8.32
N ALA A 37 -11.65 -3.49 8.18
CA ALA A 37 -11.48 -2.05 8.05
C ALA A 37 -12.07 -1.52 6.73
N SER A 38 -11.89 -2.25 5.63
CA SER A 38 -12.37 -1.86 4.31
C SER A 38 -13.88 -1.69 4.21
N LYS A 39 -14.66 -2.47 4.98
CA LYS A 39 -16.13 -2.34 5.00
C LYS A 39 -16.56 -0.95 5.45
N SER A 40 -15.86 -0.38 6.43
CA SER A 40 -16.10 0.99 6.88
C SER A 40 -15.68 1.99 5.82
N LEU A 41 -14.49 1.84 5.26
CA LEU A 41 -13.93 2.74 4.25
C LEU A 41 -14.77 2.79 2.98
N ILE A 42 -15.22 1.64 2.47
CA ILE A 42 -16.12 1.57 1.30
C ILE A 42 -17.44 2.30 1.54
N ARG A 43 -18.03 2.12 2.73
CA ARG A 43 -19.26 2.83 3.09
C ARG A 43 -19.02 4.34 3.13
N ASP A 44 -17.95 4.76 3.78
CA ASP A 44 -17.59 6.16 3.95
C ASP A 44 -17.27 6.80 2.59
N PHE A 45 -16.59 6.07 1.66
CA PHE A 45 -16.38 6.51 0.27
C PHE A 45 -17.70 6.70 -0.50
N GLY A 46 -18.66 5.78 -0.33
CA GLY A 46 -19.98 5.91 -0.98
C GLY A 46 -20.84 7.09 -0.48
N GLU A 47 -20.50 7.66 0.66
CA GLU A 47 -21.18 8.83 1.24
C GLU A 47 -20.48 10.15 0.90
N ILE A 48 -19.29 10.14 0.29
CA ILE A 48 -18.51 11.37 0.00
C ILE A 48 -19.28 12.36 -0.85
N GLU A 49 -20.03 11.92 -1.86
CA GLU A 49 -20.85 12.82 -2.69
C GLU A 49 -21.90 13.58 -1.86
N ASN A 50 -22.45 12.92 -0.84
CA ASN A 50 -23.42 13.56 0.07
C ASN A 50 -22.73 14.49 1.08
N LEU A 51 -21.48 14.20 1.45
CA LEU A 51 -20.69 14.95 2.42
C LEU A 51 -20.07 16.21 1.83
N GLN A 52 -19.73 16.21 0.55
CA GLN A 52 -19.28 17.42 -0.17
C GLN A 52 -20.33 18.53 -0.18
N VAL A 53 -21.61 18.18 0.01
CA VAL A 53 -22.73 19.13 0.06
C VAL A 53 -23.04 19.56 1.51
N SER A 54 -22.45 18.92 2.52
CA SER A 54 -22.70 19.23 3.92
C SER A 54 -21.84 20.40 4.44
N MET A 55 -22.35 21.14 5.46
CA MET A 55 -21.65 22.28 6.07
C MET A 55 -20.38 21.88 6.86
N LYS A 56 -20.16 20.60 7.11
CA LYS A 56 -18.89 20.07 7.66
C LYS A 56 -17.96 19.81 6.48
N GLY A 57 -16.87 20.53 6.40
CA GLY A 57 -15.94 20.45 5.28
C GLY A 57 -15.45 19.02 5.03
N PRO A 58 -15.10 18.68 3.77
CA PRO A 58 -14.60 17.35 3.41
C PRO A 58 -13.36 16.91 4.20
N SER A 59 -12.53 17.85 4.66
CA SER A 59 -11.31 17.58 5.44
C SER A 59 -11.59 16.87 6.76
N ASP A 60 -12.60 17.31 7.53
CA ASP A 60 -12.94 16.70 8.82
C ASP A 60 -13.46 15.27 8.64
N PHE A 61 -14.13 15.02 7.52
CA PHE A 61 -14.65 13.70 7.20
C PHE A 61 -13.52 12.71 6.87
N VAL A 62 -12.56 13.13 6.05
CA VAL A 62 -11.41 12.30 5.67
C VAL A 62 -10.59 11.95 6.91
N THR A 63 -10.24 12.94 7.74
CA THR A 63 -9.54 12.71 9.01
C THR A 63 -10.30 11.74 9.94
N ASN A 64 -11.63 11.78 9.96
CA ASN A 64 -12.42 10.83 10.74
C ASN A 64 -12.41 9.42 10.14
N ALA A 65 -12.38 9.30 8.80
CA ALA A 65 -12.28 8.01 8.13
C ALA A 65 -10.91 7.36 8.42
N ASP A 66 -9.80 8.12 8.33
CA ASP A 66 -8.45 7.65 8.65
C ASP A 66 -8.38 7.10 10.08
N LYS A 67 -8.77 7.90 11.08
CA LYS A 67 -8.76 7.49 12.50
C LYS A 67 -9.63 6.27 12.78
N LYS A 68 -10.77 6.15 12.10
CA LYS A 68 -11.69 5.04 12.26
C LYS A 68 -11.12 3.76 11.66
N VAL A 69 -10.52 3.85 10.47
CA VAL A 69 -9.84 2.72 9.80
C VAL A 69 -8.65 2.29 10.65
N GLU A 70 -7.80 3.22 11.09
CA GLU A 70 -6.67 2.94 11.96
C GLU A 70 -7.09 2.21 13.22
N LYS A 71 -8.12 2.72 13.92
CA LYS A 71 -8.63 2.06 15.13
C LYS A 71 -9.05 0.62 14.89
N ILE A 72 -9.77 0.35 13.79
CA ILE A 72 -10.19 -1.02 13.45
C ILE A 72 -8.97 -1.91 13.20
N LEU A 73 -7.96 -1.41 12.47
CA LEU A 73 -6.74 -2.14 12.18
C LEU A 73 -5.97 -2.45 13.46
N MET A 74 -5.74 -1.45 14.32
CA MET A 74 -5.05 -1.62 15.59
C MET A 74 -5.77 -2.61 16.50
N ASP A 75 -7.10 -2.49 16.64
CA ASP A 75 -7.91 -3.39 17.45
C ASP A 75 -7.77 -4.85 17.00
N GLU A 76 -7.80 -5.13 15.72
CA GLU A 76 -7.66 -6.49 15.18
C GLU A 76 -6.22 -7.03 15.28
N LEU A 77 -5.23 -6.21 14.94
CA LEU A 77 -3.82 -6.60 14.99
C LEU A 77 -3.37 -6.86 16.43
N LEU A 78 -3.68 -5.95 17.37
CA LEU A 78 -3.28 -6.07 18.76
C LEU A 78 -4.11 -7.11 19.53
N LYS A 79 -5.36 -7.35 19.14
CA LYS A 79 -6.14 -8.49 19.69
C LYS A 79 -5.43 -9.82 19.44
N ALA A 80 -4.82 -9.98 18.27
CA ALA A 80 -4.12 -11.21 17.90
C ALA A 80 -2.67 -11.24 18.41
N LYS A 81 -2.00 -10.08 18.46
CA LYS A 81 -0.58 -9.91 18.83
C LYS A 81 -0.42 -8.72 19.78
N LYS A 82 -0.98 -8.83 20.97
CA LYS A 82 -1.06 -7.75 21.97
C LYS A 82 0.29 -7.17 22.40
N ASN A 83 1.36 -7.94 22.25
CA ASN A 83 2.71 -7.53 22.69
C ASN A 83 3.47 -6.76 21.60
N TYR A 84 3.05 -6.84 20.33
CA TYR A 84 3.74 -6.16 19.22
C TYR A 84 3.57 -4.65 19.32
N SER A 85 4.64 -3.91 19.01
CA SER A 85 4.59 -2.47 18.88
C SER A 85 3.92 -2.06 17.55
N VAL A 86 3.51 -0.80 17.43
CA VAL A 86 2.85 -0.27 16.23
C VAL A 86 3.47 1.05 15.83
N ILE A 87 3.70 1.26 14.54
CA ILE A 87 3.93 2.54 13.91
C ILE A 87 2.75 2.80 12.98
N SER A 88 2.03 3.91 13.15
CA SER A 88 0.91 4.28 12.31
C SER A 88 0.97 5.74 11.92
N GLU A 89 0.38 6.10 10.79
CA GLU A 89 0.35 7.47 10.29
C GLU A 89 -0.31 8.44 11.28
N GLU A 90 -1.49 8.09 11.79
CA GLU A 90 -2.31 8.99 12.61
C GLU A 90 -1.87 9.04 14.07
N SER A 91 -1.55 7.90 14.69
CA SER A 91 -1.18 7.81 16.10
C SER A 91 0.31 7.76 16.39
N GLY A 92 1.15 7.67 15.35
CA GLY A 92 2.60 7.57 15.50
C GLY A 92 3.04 6.23 16.10
N PHE A 93 4.09 6.26 16.93
CA PHE A 93 4.66 5.05 17.52
C PHE A 93 4.00 4.70 18.86
N THR A 94 3.39 3.55 18.91
CA THR A 94 2.86 2.92 20.14
C THR A 94 3.78 1.78 20.54
N LYS A 95 4.51 1.98 21.65
CA LYS A 95 5.42 0.98 22.22
C LYS A 95 4.65 -0.04 23.04
N ASN A 96 4.90 -1.32 22.78
CA ASN A 96 4.45 -2.45 23.59
C ASN A 96 5.67 -3.24 24.12
N THR A 97 5.43 -4.41 24.73
CA THR A 97 6.48 -5.22 25.36
C THR A 97 7.41 -5.92 24.37
N ASP A 98 6.99 -6.12 23.12
CA ASP A 98 7.80 -6.67 22.03
C ASP A 98 8.18 -5.54 21.08
N GLU A 99 9.43 -5.10 21.19
CA GLU A 99 9.98 -4.05 20.35
C GLU A 99 10.60 -4.58 19.03
N GLU A 100 10.81 -5.89 18.95
CA GLU A 100 11.38 -6.53 17.76
C GLU A 100 10.35 -6.75 16.67
N ASN A 101 9.08 -6.94 17.06
CA ASN A 101 7.97 -7.11 16.13
C ASN A 101 7.06 -5.88 16.12
N ILE A 102 7.04 -5.18 15.00
CA ILE A 102 6.36 -3.90 14.84
C ILE A 102 5.42 -3.96 13.65
N TRP A 103 4.12 -3.73 13.89
CA TRP A 103 3.18 -3.44 12.83
C TRP A 103 3.42 -2.02 12.30
N ILE A 104 3.48 -1.87 10.98
CA ILE A 104 3.57 -0.57 10.31
C ILE A 104 2.28 -0.41 9.50
N ILE A 105 1.53 0.66 9.77
CA ILE A 105 0.18 0.85 9.27
C ILE A 105 0.06 2.20 8.58
N ASP A 106 -0.47 2.20 7.37
CA ASP A 106 -1.09 3.35 6.74
C ASP A 106 -2.59 3.03 6.59
N PRO A 107 -3.46 3.73 7.32
CA PRO A 107 -4.88 3.47 7.28
C PRO A 107 -5.49 3.73 5.91
N ILE A 108 -5.09 4.81 5.25
CA ILE A 108 -5.60 5.22 3.91
C ILE A 108 -4.49 5.90 3.11
N ASP A 109 -3.64 5.12 2.45
CA ASP A 109 -2.73 5.69 1.45
C ASP A 109 -3.53 6.22 0.24
N GLY A 110 -3.33 7.49 -0.08
CA GLY A 110 -4.11 8.18 -1.09
C GLY A 110 -5.30 8.96 -0.53
N THR A 111 -5.18 9.52 0.67
CA THR A 111 -6.18 10.33 1.36
C THR A 111 -6.72 11.49 0.50
N SER A 112 -5.85 12.12 -0.31
CA SER A 112 -6.26 13.15 -1.27
C SER A 112 -7.22 12.61 -2.34
N ASN A 113 -7.00 11.39 -2.83
CA ASN A 113 -7.90 10.74 -3.77
C ASN A 113 -9.26 10.46 -3.12
N LEU A 114 -9.26 9.94 -1.90
CA LEU A 114 -10.48 9.73 -1.12
C LEU A 114 -11.26 11.04 -0.98
N PHE A 115 -10.60 12.13 -0.59
CA PHE A 115 -11.19 13.45 -0.43
C PHE A 115 -11.89 13.97 -1.70
N HIS A 116 -11.32 13.69 -2.86
CA HIS A 116 -11.85 14.10 -4.16
C HIS A 116 -12.80 13.07 -4.81
N GLY A 117 -13.14 11.99 -4.11
CA GLY A 117 -14.00 10.92 -4.65
C GLY A 117 -13.34 10.12 -5.78
N ILE A 118 -12.00 10.10 -5.84
CA ILE A 118 -11.24 9.33 -6.83
C ILE A 118 -11.06 7.92 -6.28
N PRO A 119 -11.53 6.86 -6.95
CA PRO A 119 -11.48 5.48 -6.46
C PRO A 119 -10.08 4.85 -6.64
N HIS A 120 -9.07 5.46 -6.00
CA HIS A 120 -7.68 5.00 -6.06
C HIS A 120 -6.95 5.33 -4.75
N PHE A 121 -7.15 4.49 -3.76
CA PHE A 121 -6.57 4.55 -2.42
C PHE A 121 -6.47 3.14 -1.85
N SER A 122 -5.67 2.96 -0.80
CA SER A 122 -5.45 1.62 -0.23
C SER A 122 -5.29 1.64 1.28
N ILE A 123 -5.50 0.47 1.90
CA ILE A 123 -5.12 0.17 3.28
C ILE A 123 -3.80 -0.58 3.22
N CYS A 124 -2.81 -0.15 4.01
CA CYS A 124 -1.48 -0.74 4.02
C CYS A 124 -1.10 -1.26 5.40
N ILE A 125 -0.59 -2.48 5.44
CA ILE A 125 -0.03 -3.08 6.65
C ILE A 125 1.29 -3.75 6.29
N ALA A 126 2.32 -3.52 7.10
CA ALA A 126 3.55 -4.31 7.05
C ALA A 126 3.92 -4.83 8.44
N LEU A 127 4.67 -5.92 8.49
CA LEU A 127 5.30 -6.43 9.69
C LEU A 127 6.81 -6.28 9.56
N LYS A 128 7.41 -5.51 10.47
CA LYS A 128 8.84 -5.49 10.69
C LYS A 128 9.17 -6.43 11.84
N SER A 129 10.07 -7.38 11.60
CA SER A 129 10.58 -8.31 12.61
C SER A 129 12.10 -8.28 12.62
N TYR A 130 12.70 -8.04 13.78
CA TYR A 130 14.15 -7.94 13.95
C TYR A 130 14.79 -6.98 12.93
N GLY A 131 14.21 -5.79 12.77
CA GLY A 131 14.71 -4.73 11.89
C GLY A 131 14.44 -4.95 10.39
N VAL A 132 13.79 -6.04 9.98
CA VAL A 132 13.54 -6.37 8.56
C VAL A 132 12.03 -6.45 8.29
N ILE A 133 11.57 -5.91 7.17
CA ILE A 133 10.19 -6.12 6.71
C ILE A 133 10.04 -7.57 6.26
N THR A 134 9.17 -8.31 6.93
CA THR A 134 8.94 -9.74 6.71
C THR A 134 7.62 -10.06 6.03
N SER A 135 6.62 -9.19 6.18
CA SER A 135 5.31 -9.34 5.52
C SER A 135 4.77 -7.97 5.13
N GLY A 136 4.02 -7.90 4.06
CA GLY A 136 3.38 -6.67 3.59
C GLY A 136 2.09 -6.97 2.85
N LEU A 137 1.11 -6.08 3.03
CA LEU A 137 -0.20 -6.13 2.40
C LEU A 137 -0.63 -4.71 2.00
N VAL A 138 -1.07 -4.56 0.75
CA VAL A 138 -1.69 -3.35 0.19
C VAL A 138 -3.04 -3.77 -0.38
N PHE A 139 -4.12 -3.20 0.11
CA PHE A 139 -5.48 -3.54 -0.31
C PHE A 139 -6.20 -2.33 -0.89
N ASP A 140 -6.50 -2.38 -2.20
CA ASP A 140 -7.43 -1.46 -2.87
C ASP A 140 -8.86 -1.98 -2.67
N PRO A 141 -9.67 -1.36 -1.80
CA PRO A 141 -10.98 -1.89 -1.47
C PRO A 141 -12.03 -1.64 -2.56
N ILE A 142 -11.75 -0.70 -3.47
CA ILE A 142 -12.69 -0.35 -4.55
C ILE A 142 -12.54 -1.30 -5.73
N LYS A 143 -11.29 -1.70 -6.05
CA LYS A 143 -11.02 -2.68 -7.11
C LYS A 143 -11.04 -4.12 -6.62
N ASP A 144 -11.17 -4.33 -5.30
CA ASP A 144 -11.05 -5.63 -4.66
C ASP A 144 -9.73 -6.34 -5.02
N GLU A 145 -8.63 -5.55 -4.99
CA GLU A 145 -7.28 -6.00 -5.29
C GLU A 145 -6.42 -6.01 -4.02
N MET A 146 -6.08 -7.21 -3.56
CA MET A 146 -5.22 -7.40 -2.40
C MET A 146 -3.85 -7.89 -2.85
N PHE A 147 -2.85 -7.02 -2.75
CA PHE A 147 -1.44 -7.33 -3.00
C PHE A 147 -0.79 -7.70 -1.67
N PHE A 148 -0.10 -8.82 -1.61
CA PHE A 148 0.60 -9.22 -0.40
C PHE A 148 1.84 -10.05 -0.70
N ALA A 149 2.77 -10.02 0.24
CA ALA A 149 3.99 -10.80 0.18
C ALA A 149 4.49 -11.18 1.58
N GLU A 150 5.21 -12.28 1.65
CA GLU A 150 6.00 -12.70 2.81
C GLU A 150 7.39 -13.08 2.35
N LYS A 151 8.37 -12.79 3.20
CA LYS A 151 9.78 -13.08 2.94
C LYS A 151 9.97 -14.56 2.60
N ASN A 152 10.58 -14.81 1.43
CA ASN A 152 10.85 -16.13 0.84
C ASN A 152 9.60 -16.92 0.36
N ASN A 153 8.40 -16.32 0.39
CA ASN A 153 7.18 -16.98 -0.05
C ASN A 153 6.64 -16.43 -1.38
N GLY A 154 7.23 -15.35 -1.88
CA GLY A 154 6.79 -14.68 -3.11
C GLY A 154 5.71 -13.64 -2.87
N SER A 155 5.30 -12.99 -3.96
CA SER A 155 4.32 -11.92 -3.98
C SER A 155 3.08 -12.31 -4.77
N TYR A 156 1.92 -11.85 -4.33
CA TYR A 156 0.62 -12.27 -4.85
C TYR A 156 -0.34 -11.08 -5.00
N LEU A 157 -1.19 -11.15 -6.02
CA LEU A 157 -2.40 -10.36 -6.16
C LEU A 157 -3.59 -11.30 -6.02
N ASN A 158 -4.37 -11.13 -4.98
CA ASN A 158 -5.43 -12.04 -4.62
C ASN A 158 -4.85 -13.48 -4.54
N ASN A 159 -5.30 -14.38 -5.41
CA ASN A 159 -4.86 -15.78 -5.44
C ASN A 159 -3.79 -16.06 -6.52
N LYS A 160 -3.24 -15.04 -7.17
CA LYS A 160 -2.30 -15.20 -8.29
C LYS A 160 -0.92 -14.69 -7.89
N ARG A 161 0.11 -15.52 -8.10
CA ARG A 161 1.49 -15.10 -7.94
C ARG A 161 1.85 -14.03 -8.97
N ILE A 162 2.45 -12.94 -8.52
CA ILE A 162 2.86 -11.82 -9.38
C ILE A 162 4.37 -11.74 -9.52
N ARG A 163 4.81 -11.04 -10.57
CA ARG A 163 6.20 -10.75 -10.87
C ARG A 163 6.34 -9.35 -11.44
N VAL A 164 7.47 -8.71 -11.19
CA VAL A 164 7.84 -7.46 -11.84
C VAL A 164 7.93 -7.61 -13.35
N SER A 165 7.86 -6.49 -14.05
CA SER A 165 7.99 -6.43 -15.52
C SER A 165 9.30 -7.05 -16.01
N LYS A 166 9.26 -7.61 -17.22
CA LYS A 166 10.44 -8.15 -17.94
C LYS A 166 11.00 -7.19 -18.99
N LYS A 167 10.43 -5.99 -19.14
CA LYS A 167 10.91 -5.00 -20.10
C LYS A 167 12.35 -4.60 -19.80
N LYS A 168 13.07 -4.22 -20.83
CA LYS A 168 14.48 -3.83 -20.77
C LYS A 168 14.75 -2.45 -21.38
N ASN A 169 13.81 -1.92 -22.17
CA ASN A 169 13.94 -0.64 -22.84
C ASN A 169 13.12 0.42 -22.10
N LEU A 170 13.77 1.50 -21.66
CA LEU A 170 13.10 2.58 -20.91
C LEU A 170 11.99 3.27 -21.72
N ASN A 171 12.12 3.36 -23.04
CA ASN A 171 11.11 3.98 -23.91
C ASN A 171 9.78 3.20 -23.97
N GLU A 172 9.80 1.92 -23.59
CA GLU A 172 8.61 1.07 -23.53
C GLU A 172 8.02 1.00 -22.14
N CYS A 173 8.70 1.63 -21.16
CA CYS A 173 8.33 1.54 -19.76
C CYS A 173 7.32 2.60 -19.35
N LEU A 174 6.52 2.24 -18.35
CA LEU A 174 5.62 3.13 -17.64
C LEU A 174 6.05 3.21 -16.17
N PHE A 175 6.33 4.41 -15.72
CA PHE A 175 6.80 4.69 -14.37
C PHE A 175 5.70 5.34 -13.55
N ALA A 176 5.82 5.26 -12.23
CA ALA A 176 5.00 6.01 -11.30
C ALA A 176 5.87 6.89 -10.38
N THR A 177 5.30 8.02 -9.97
CA THR A 177 5.87 8.95 -9.01
C THR A 177 4.76 9.77 -8.35
N GLY A 178 4.91 10.16 -7.11
CA GLY A 178 3.95 11.04 -6.41
C GLY A 178 4.48 12.46 -6.17
N GLY A 179 5.80 12.66 -6.34
CA GLY A 179 6.47 13.90 -5.99
C GLY A 179 6.14 15.10 -6.89
N LYS A 180 6.45 16.30 -6.39
CA LYS A 180 6.40 17.57 -7.15
C LYS A 180 7.57 17.70 -8.14
N GLU A 181 8.36 16.67 -8.29
CA GLU A 181 9.60 16.70 -9.05
C GLU A 181 9.34 16.94 -10.52
N LYS A 182 10.03 17.92 -11.06
CA LYS A 182 10.14 18.11 -12.51
C LYS A 182 11.05 17.00 -13.02
N THR A 183 10.50 16.06 -13.73
CA THR A 183 11.28 15.05 -14.43
C THR A 183 11.73 15.65 -15.76
N GLU A 184 13.01 15.93 -15.89
CA GLU A 184 13.63 16.35 -17.16
C GLU A 184 13.71 15.19 -18.17
N TYR A 185 13.26 14.03 -17.76
CA TYR A 185 13.34 12.79 -18.54
C TYR A 185 12.12 12.63 -19.45
N ASN A 186 12.38 12.33 -20.70
CA ASN A 186 11.36 11.99 -21.69
C ASN A 186 10.86 10.53 -21.46
N LEU A 187 10.34 10.28 -20.27
CA LEU A 187 9.80 8.98 -19.86
C LEU A 187 8.30 9.10 -19.60
N ASN A 188 7.57 7.99 -19.76
CA ASN A 188 6.14 7.96 -19.48
C ASN A 188 5.89 7.78 -17.98
N PHE A 189 5.27 8.77 -17.34
CA PHE A 189 4.96 8.76 -15.93
C PHE A 189 3.47 8.77 -15.64
N ARG A 190 3.12 8.22 -14.48
CA ARG A 190 1.82 8.39 -13.82
C ARG A 190 2.05 9.00 -12.45
N LYS A 191 1.15 9.91 -12.07
CA LYS A 191 1.00 10.45 -10.71
C LYS A 191 -0.37 10.01 -10.22
N SER A 192 -0.42 8.88 -9.54
CA SER A 192 -1.69 8.25 -9.15
C SER A 192 -2.24 8.83 -7.85
N GLY A 193 -1.35 9.33 -6.98
CA GLY A 193 -1.70 9.85 -5.65
C GLY A 193 -1.76 8.80 -4.55
N SER A 194 -1.24 7.58 -4.80
CA SER A 194 -1.13 6.49 -3.82
C SER A 194 0.22 5.81 -4.00
N ALA A 195 1.14 6.03 -3.07
CA ALA A 195 2.50 5.49 -3.12
C ALA A 195 2.51 3.96 -2.98
N ALA A 196 1.70 3.43 -2.08
CA ALA A 196 1.60 2.00 -1.85
C ALA A 196 1.02 1.25 -3.06
N LEU A 197 -0.04 1.78 -3.71
CA LEU A 197 -0.57 1.19 -4.94
C LEU A 197 0.41 1.28 -6.09
N ASP A 198 1.14 2.39 -6.23
CA ASP A 198 2.18 2.53 -7.26
C ASP A 198 3.26 1.46 -7.09
N MET A 199 3.74 1.23 -5.87
CA MET A 199 4.70 0.18 -5.56
C MET A 199 4.11 -1.23 -5.77
N ALA A 200 2.87 -1.47 -5.36
CA ALA A 200 2.18 -2.74 -5.59
C ALA A 200 2.04 -3.03 -7.10
N TYR A 201 1.77 -2.01 -7.90
CA TYR A 201 1.69 -2.12 -9.36
C TYR A 201 3.05 -2.41 -10.01
N VAL A 202 4.15 -1.91 -9.44
CA VAL A 202 5.50 -2.34 -9.85
C VAL A 202 5.70 -3.83 -9.57
N GLY A 203 5.33 -4.30 -8.36
CA GLY A 203 5.38 -5.71 -8.00
C GLY A 203 4.55 -6.62 -8.91
N ALA A 204 3.43 -6.10 -9.43
CA ALA A 204 2.55 -6.80 -10.37
C ALA A 204 2.96 -6.65 -11.84
N GLY A 205 4.01 -5.91 -12.15
CA GLY A 205 4.46 -5.65 -13.52
C GLY A 205 3.54 -4.75 -14.34
N ARG A 206 2.62 -4.01 -13.67
CA ARG A 206 1.76 -3.00 -14.30
C ARG A 206 2.51 -1.71 -14.55
N TYR A 207 3.39 -1.33 -13.61
CA TYR A 207 4.42 -0.32 -13.78
C TYR A 207 5.79 -0.99 -13.84
N ASP A 208 6.70 -0.35 -14.52
CA ASP A 208 8.06 -0.87 -14.73
C ASP A 208 9.04 -0.36 -13.67
N GLY A 209 8.73 0.78 -13.06
CA GLY A 209 9.47 1.37 -11.95
C GLY A 209 8.69 2.45 -11.22
N TYR A 210 9.18 2.78 -10.04
CA TYR A 210 8.66 3.81 -9.15
C TYR A 210 9.79 4.61 -8.54
N PHE A 211 9.61 5.93 -8.41
CA PHE A 211 10.52 6.77 -7.66
C PHE A 211 9.76 7.94 -7.02
N GLN A 212 10.12 8.26 -5.79
CA GLN A 212 9.57 9.39 -5.04
C GLN A 212 10.50 9.77 -3.90
N LYS A 213 10.51 11.07 -3.52
CA LYS A 213 11.19 11.60 -2.34
C LYS A 213 10.19 11.93 -1.24
N ASN A 214 10.73 12.08 -0.02
CA ASN A 214 10.01 12.56 1.14
C ASN A 214 8.73 11.75 1.42
N LEU A 215 8.92 10.47 1.66
CA LEU A 215 7.88 9.51 2.05
C LEU A 215 8.04 9.13 3.52
N SER A 216 6.98 8.61 4.10
CA SER A 216 7.03 7.95 5.40
C SER A 216 7.18 6.45 5.24
N ILE A 217 7.64 5.77 6.30
CA ILE A 217 7.85 4.32 6.25
C ILE A 217 6.54 3.56 6.03
N TRP A 218 5.41 4.06 6.51
CA TRP A 218 4.10 3.43 6.34
C TRP A 218 3.60 3.47 4.89
N ASP A 219 3.98 4.50 4.09
CA ASP A 219 3.64 4.60 2.67
C ASP A 219 4.25 3.48 1.83
N ILE A 220 5.38 2.90 2.29
CA ILE A 220 6.24 2.07 1.44
C ILE A 220 6.59 0.69 2.00
N ALA A 221 6.47 0.48 3.32
CA ALA A 221 6.93 -0.76 3.94
C ALA A 221 6.30 -2.01 3.31
N ALA A 222 5.00 -1.99 3.05
CA ALA A 222 4.31 -3.08 2.37
C ALA A 222 4.79 -3.25 0.92
N GLY A 223 4.95 -2.14 0.19
CA GLY A 223 5.43 -2.13 -1.19
C GLY A 223 6.85 -2.69 -1.35
N ILE A 224 7.74 -2.43 -0.38
CA ILE A 224 9.11 -2.95 -0.40
C ILE A 224 9.15 -4.47 -0.49
N ILE A 225 8.44 -5.17 0.39
CA ILE A 225 8.44 -6.63 0.40
C ILE A 225 7.69 -7.19 -0.82
N ILE A 226 6.60 -6.55 -1.26
CA ILE A 226 5.85 -6.94 -2.47
C ILE A 226 6.76 -6.92 -3.69
N ILE A 227 7.54 -5.85 -3.89
CA ILE A 227 8.46 -5.73 -5.03
C ILE A 227 9.61 -6.74 -4.93
N LYS A 228 10.26 -6.86 -3.76
CA LYS A 228 11.37 -7.80 -3.55
C LYS A 228 10.95 -9.24 -3.80
N GLU A 229 9.82 -9.66 -3.27
CA GLU A 229 9.29 -11.03 -3.44
C GLU A 229 8.72 -11.28 -4.86
N ALA A 230 8.39 -10.23 -5.61
CA ALA A 230 8.07 -10.31 -7.03
C ALA A 230 9.30 -10.40 -7.94
N GLY A 231 10.53 -10.34 -7.38
CA GLY A 231 11.79 -10.42 -8.09
C GLY A 231 12.32 -9.08 -8.58
N GLY A 232 11.83 -7.96 -8.02
CA GLY A 232 12.33 -6.61 -8.29
C GLY A 232 13.38 -6.15 -7.28
N LYS A 233 13.86 -4.94 -7.50
CA LYS A 233 14.80 -4.22 -6.61
C LYS A 233 14.15 -2.98 -6.02
N VAL A 234 14.52 -2.67 -4.80
CA VAL A 234 14.26 -1.41 -4.10
C VAL A 234 15.60 -0.94 -3.53
N ASN A 235 15.87 0.37 -3.56
CA ASN A 235 17.08 0.92 -2.94
C ASN A 235 17.16 0.57 -1.44
N ASN A 236 18.34 0.74 -0.87
CA ASN A 236 18.51 0.50 0.56
C ASN A 236 17.78 1.58 1.36
N ILE A 237 16.90 1.17 2.24
CA ILE A 237 16.08 2.03 3.10
C ILE A 237 16.33 1.60 4.54
N ASP A 238 16.62 2.57 5.40
CA ASP A 238 16.69 2.31 6.84
C ASP A 238 15.26 2.17 7.40
N HIS A 239 14.90 0.94 7.72
CA HIS A 239 13.57 0.61 8.26
C HIS A 239 13.37 1.06 9.72
N ASN A 240 14.38 1.66 10.35
CA ASN A 240 14.26 2.22 11.69
C ASN A 240 13.98 3.73 11.66
N ASN A 241 14.08 4.36 10.49
CA ASN A 241 13.70 5.75 10.28
C ASN A 241 12.29 5.83 9.69
N ASN A 242 11.43 6.63 10.29
CA ASN A 242 10.08 6.85 9.76
C ASN A 242 10.09 7.77 8.53
N ASP A 243 11.08 8.67 8.43
CA ASP A 243 11.24 9.57 7.29
C ASP A 243 12.16 8.94 6.24
N VAL A 244 11.63 8.71 5.06
CA VAL A 244 12.35 8.11 3.95
C VAL A 244 12.65 9.17 2.90
N ALA A 245 13.94 9.52 2.80
CA ALA A 245 14.39 10.59 1.91
C ALA A 245 14.03 10.31 0.44
N LYS A 246 14.20 9.06 -0.01
CA LYS A 246 13.87 8.65 -1.37
C LYS A 246 13.62 7.17 -1.52
N VAL A 247 12.73 6.81 -2.44
CA VAL A 247 12.48 5.44 -2.89
C VAL A 247 12.72 5.34 -4.38
N LEU A 248 13.45 4.32 -4.78
CA LEU A 248 13.65 3.90 -6.16
C LEU A 248 13.37 2.40 -6.23
N ALA A 249 12.46 1.99 -7.10
CA ALA A 249 12.07 0.61 -7.24
C ALA A 249 11.77 0.22 -8.69
N GLY A 250 12.01 -1.04 -9.06
CA GLY A 250 11.74 -1.55 -10.41
C GLY A 250 12.16 -2.98 -10.61
N SER A 251 12.00 -3.51 -11.82
CA SER A 251 12.62 -4.76 -12.23
C SER A 251 14.16 -4.60 -12.23
N ASN A 252 14.90 -5.70 -12.13
CA ASN A 252 16.37 -5.63 -12.07
C ASN A 252 16.97 -4.82 -13.22
N SER A 253 16.50 -5.05 -14.47
CA SER A 253 17.05 -4.37 -15.65
C SER A 253 16.68 -2.89 -15.71
N ILE A 254 15.51 -2.51 -15.20
CA ILE A 254 15.03 -1.13 -15.21
C ILE A 254 15.61 -0.35 -14.04
N TYR A 255 15.76 -0.97 -12.88
CA TYR A 255 16.33 -0.34 -11.69
C TYR A 255 17.73 0.24 -11.94
N GLU A 256 18.65 -0.53 -12.55
CA GLU A 256 19.99 -0.06 -12.87
C GLU A 256 19.96 1.13 -13.84
N LYS A 257 19.12 1.05 -14.88
CA LYS A 257 18.94 2.15 -15.82
C LYS A 257 18.32 3.40 -15.21
N MET A 258 17.42 3.22 -14.24
CA MET A 258 16.87 4.35 -13.46
C MET A 258 17.98 5.01 -12.63
N LEU A 259 18.85 4.23 -11.98
CA LEU A 259 19.98 4.77 -11.23
C LEU A 259 20.90 5.62 -12.13
N GLU A 260 21.21 5.14 -13.33
CA GLU A 260 22.06 5.85 -14.30
C GLU A 260 21.42 7.15 -14.80
N ASN A 261 20.12 7.14 -15.06
CA ASN A 261 19.39 8.28 -15.63
C ASN A 261 18.85 9.26 -14.58
N LEU A 262 18.68 8.82 -13.33
CA LEU A 262 18.20 9.64 -12.21
C LEU A 262 19.36 10.06 -11.31
N ASN A 263 20.56 10.33 -11.85
CA ASN A 263 21.77 10.66 -11.08
C ASN A 263 21.63 11.84 -10.12
N ASN A 264 20.58 12.65 -10.26
CA ASN A 264 20.22 13.75 -9.37
C ASN A 264 18.96 13.48 -8.52
N PHE A 265 18.52 12.22 -8.50
CA PHE A 265 17.37 11.78 -7.72
C PHE A 265 17.74 11.43 -6.28
#